data_cd11a8c73a54ea0f79f21c53b79c0b57
#
_entry.id   cd11a8c73a54ea0f79f21c53b79c0b57
#
_cell.length_a   1.000
_cell.length_b   1.000
_cell.length_c   1.000
_cell.angle_alpha   90.00
_cell.angle_beta   90.00
_cell.angle_gamma   90.00
#
_symmetry.space_group_name_H-M   'P 1'
#
loop_
_entity.id
_entity.type
_entity.pdbx_description
1 polymer ?
#
loop_
_entity_poly.entity_id
_entity_poly.type
_entity_poly.pdbx_seq_one_letter_code
_entity_poly.pdbx_strand_id
1 'polypeptide(L)'
;MREEVDTQAAELASIKIVSRQSSVRSIKPQKMSILDNVVFCTILCLIGGVATASQGAVNSKLGEYTGQGLSSTIVFCMGAIASCIYFLIEVRGRPPTNLLIMMAKAPWWSWSGGVIGAIFVIITILVIPQLGAGTTTAIIVCAQLVFSCIVDNFTFFGIPYRKYTVWRLLATVGLIACVAVIAKF
;
A
#
# COMPACT_ATOMS: atom_id res chain seq x y z
N MET A 1 -52.49 7.02 -22.17
CA MET A 1 -52.38 6.25 -20.89
C MET A 1 -51.13 5.33 -20.82
N ARG A 2 -50.82 4.48 -21.82
CA ARG A 2 -49.58 3.69 -21.81
C ARG A 2 -48.32 4.54 -22.03
N GLU A 3 -48.30 5.48 -22.96
CA GLU A 3 -47.17 6.37 -23.21
C GLU A 3 -46.81 7.29 -22.03
N GLU A 4 -47.79 7.75 -21.27
CA GLU A 4 -47.56 8.56 -20.07
C GLU A 4 -46.91 7.77 -18.94
N VAL A 5 -47.29 6.48 -18.79
CA VAL A 5 -46.73 5.59 -17.77
C VAL A 5 -45.24 5.27 -18.10
N ASP A 6 -44.94 5.05 -19.37
CA ASP A 6 -43.55 4.77 -19.82
C ASP A 6 -42.66 6.02 -19.68
N THR A 7 -43.17 7.22 -19.92
CA THR A 7 -42.47 8.49 -19.74
C THR A 7 -42.18 8.75 -18.26
N GLN A 8 -43.14 8.53 -17.38
CA GLN A 8 -42.94 8.66 -15.91
C GLN A 8 -41.97 7.63 -15.36
N ALA A 9 -42.00 6.41 -15.88
CA ALA A 9 -41.02 5.36 -15.49
C ALA A 9 -39.59 5.72 -15.91
N ALA A 10 -39.39 6.28 -17.10
CA ALA A 10 -38.12 6.77 -17.58
C ALA A 10 -37.57 7.95 -16.75
N GLU A 11 -38.44 8.88 -16.39
CA GLU A 11 -38.10 10.04 -15.56
C GLU A 11 -37.69 9.62 -14.12
N LEU A 12 -38.46 8.71 -13.51
CA LEU A 12 -38.11 8.10 -12.22
C LEU A 12 -36.80 7.31 -12.24
N ALA A 13 -36.51 6.62 -13.34
CA ALA A 13 -35.26 5.92 -13.52
C ALA A 13 -34.06 6.89 -13.67
N SER A 14 -34.23 7.98 -14.40
CA SER A 14 -33.22 9.04 -14.54
C SER A 14 -32.95 9.77 -13.22
N ILE A 15 -33.98 10.10 -12.44
CA ILE A 15 -33.85 10.68 -11.09
C ILE A 15 -33.12 9.72 -10.14
N LYS A 16 -33.41 8.42 -10.18
CA LYS A 16 -32.70 7.40 -9.41
C LYS A 16 -31.24 7.28 -9.81
N ILE A 17 -30.91 7.39 -11.10
CA ILE A 17 -29.52 7.36 -11.58
C ILE A 17 -28.76 8.61 -11.14
N VAL A 18 -29.38 9.80 -11.25
CA VAL A 18 -28.78 11.07 -10.82
C VAL A 18 -28.58 11.10 -9.30
N SER A 19 -29.56 10.65 -8.51
CA SER A 19 -29.42 10.56 -7.06
C SER A 19 -28.36 9.52 -6.63
N ARG A 20 -28.22 8.42 -7.36
CA ARG A 20 -27.10 7.46 -7.18
C ARG A 20 -25.75 8.07 -7.53
N GLN A 21 -25.66 8.86 -8.59
CA GLN A 21 -24.41 9.54 -8.95
C GLN A 21 -24.02 10.64 -7.97
N SER A 22 -24.98 11.38 -7.43
CA SER A 22 -24.72 12.40 -6.40
C SER A 22 -24.29 11.77 -5.06
N SER A 23 -24.88 10.64 -4.68
CA SER A 23 -24.45 9.87 -3.50
C SER A 23 -23.04 9.28 -3.63
N VAL A 24 -22.62 8.91 -4.86
CA VAL A 24 -21.27 8.42 -5.14
C VAL A 24 -20.23 9.56 -5.18
N ARG A 25 -20.64 10.78 -5.55
CA ARG A 25 -19.78 11.98 -5.50
C ARG A 25 -19.51 12.48 -4.09
N SER A 26 -20.29 12.08 -3.11
CA SER A 26 -20.17 12.52 -1.71
C SER A 26 -19.10 11.77 -0.89
N ILE A 27 -18.42 10.77 -1.46
CA ILE A 27 -17.23 10.19 -0.83
C ILE A 27 -16.02 11.04 -1.24
N LYS A 28 -15.97 12.30 -0.85
CA LYS A 28 -14.70 13.03 -0.76
C LYS A 28 -13.89 12.36 0.34
N PRO A 29 -12.63 11.94 0.05
CA PRO A 29 -11.74 11.55 1.13
C PRO A 29 -11.72 12.74 2.11
N GLN A 30 -12.04 12.46 3.37
CA GLN A 30 -11.95 13.47 4.41
C GLN A 30 -10.49 13.90 4.46
N LYS A 31 -10.18 15.12 4.01
CA LYS A 31 -8.84 15.70 4.13
C LYS A 31 -8.50 15.70 5.62
N MET A 32 -7.68 14.78 6.05
CA MET A 32 -7.07 14.85 7.37
C MET A 32 -6.05 15.98 7.32
N SER A 33 -6.43 17.12 7.83
CA SER A 33 -5.60 18.35 7.81
C SER A 33 -4.21 18.16 8.44
N ILE A 34 -4.06 17.15 9.28
CA ILE A 34 -2.78 16.75 9.90
C ILE A 34 -1.83 16.11 8.88
N LEU A 35 -2.35 15.39 7.86
CA LEU A 35 -1.54 14.77 6.80
C LEU A 35 -1.10 15.78 5.72
N ASP A 36 -1.62 17.01 5.73
CA ASP A 36 -1.12 18.08 4.87
C ASP A 36 0.23 18.65 5.40
N ASN A 37 0.65 18.28 6.62
CA ASN A 37 1.92 18.69 7.19
C ASN A 37 3.03 17.72 6.77
N VAL A 38 3.93 18.19 5.91
CA VAL A 38 5.07 17.41 5.39
C VAL A 38 5.95 16.86 6.52
N VAL A 39 6.15 17.61 7.59
CA VAL A 39 6.95 17.17 8.74
C VAL A 39 6.32 15.98 9.43
N PHE A 40 5.00 16.02 9.65
CA PHE A 40 4.27 14.91 10.25
C PHE A 40 4.34 13.64 9.39
N CYS A 41 4.14 13.78 8.08
CA CYS A 41 4.29 12.66 7.14
C CYS A 41 5.71 12.10 7.14
N THR A 42 6.73 12.95 7.23
CA THR A 42 8.12 12.52 7.29
C THR A 42 8.39 11.70 8.56
N ILE A 43 7.89 12.15 9.72
CA ILE A 43 8.01 11.40 10.99
C ILE A 43 7.33 10.03 10.88
N LEU A 44 6.12 9.97 10.31
CA LEU A 44 5.44 8.68 10.08
C LEU A 44 6.23 7.75 9.16
N CYS A 45 6.86 8.29 8.11
CA CYS A 45 7.72 7.50 7.22
C CYS A 45 8.95 6.94 7.95
N LEU A 46 9.58 7.73 8.84
CA LEU A 46 10.70 7.27 9.66
C LEU A 46 10.28 6.13 10.59
N ILE A 47 9.15 6.28 11.28
CA ILE A 47 8.58 5.23 12.14
C ILE A 47 8.27 3.97 11.32
N GLY A 48 7.67 4.13 10.15
CA GLY A 48 7.38 3.03 9.22
C GLY A 48 8.63 2.30 8.76
N GLY A 49 9.71 3.04 8.47
CA GLY A 49 11.01 2.47 8.12
C GLY A 49 11.63 1.62 9.24
N VAL A 50 11.62 2.14 10.48
CA VAL A 50 12.07 1.38 11.66
C VAL A 50 11.23 0.14 11.87
N ALA A 51 9.89 0.26 11.77
CA ALA A 51 8.98 -0.87 11.92
C ALA A 51 9.25 -1.95 10.86
N THR A 52 9.47 -1.57 9.60
CA THR A 52 9.75 -2.51 8.50
C THR A 52 11.08 -3.25 8.70
N ALA A 53 12.14 -2.55 9.12
CA ALA A 53 13.43 -3.15 9.40
C ALA A 53 13.35 -4.13 10.60
N SER A 54 12.66 -3.73 11.67
CA SER A 54 12.43 -4.58 12.85
C SER A 54 11.59 -5.81 12.50
N GLN A 55 10.54 -5.64 11.68
CA GLN A 55 9.71 -6.75 11.20
C GLN A 55 10.55 -7.79 10.45
N GLY A 56 11.43 -7.36 9.56
CA GLY A 56 12.31 -8.26 8.82
C GLY A 56 13.18 -9.11 9.74
N ALA A 57 13.83 -8.52 10.74
CA ALA A 57 14.67 -9.21 11.70
C ALA A 57 13.86 -10.21 12.57
N VAL A 58 12.69 -9.78 13.07
CA VAL A 58 11.82 -10.63 13.90
C VAL A 58 11.28 -11.82 13.09
N ASN A 59 10.84 -11.58 11.85
CA ASN A 59 10.31 -12.62 10.98
C ASN A 59 11.38 -13.64 10.60
N SER A 60 12.60 -13.17 10.34
CA SER A 60 13.75 -14.04 10.08
C SER A 60 14.05 -14.92 11.28
N LYS A 61 14.03 -14.36 12.48
CA LYS A 61 14.25 -15.13 13.71
C LYS A 61 13.15 -16.17 13.95
N LEU A 62 11.89 -15.81 13.69
CA LEU A 62 10.78 -16.77 13.74
C LEU A 62 10.98 -17.91 12.73
N GLY A 63 11.50 -17.58 11.54
CA GLY A 63 11.80 -18.55 10.48
C GLY A 63 12.84 -19.60 10.87
N GLU A 64 13.81 -19.25 11.71
CA GLU A 64 14.79 -20.21 12.25
C GLU A 64 14.14 -21.29 13.12
N TYR A 65 13.07 -20.94 13.87
CA TYR A 65 12.38 -21.87 14.79
C TYR A 65 11.26 -22.66 14.11
N THR A 66 10.51 -22.04 13.21
CA THR A 66 9.29 -22.62 12.64
C THR A 66 9.43 -23.07 11.20
N GLY A 67 10.55 -22.74 10.57
CA GLY A 67 10.73 -22.86 9.14
C GLY A 67 10.08 -21.69 8.37
N GLN A 68 10.58 -21.46 7.16
CA GLN A 68 10.30 -20.26 6.37
C GLN A 68 8.83 -20.14 5.96
N GLY A 69 8.19 -21.23 5.53
CA GLY A 69 6.80 -21.25 5.09
C GLY A 69 5.83 -20.98 6.24
N LEU A 70 6.03 -21.63 7.39
CA LEU A 70 5.16 -21.43 8.54
C LEU A 70 5.35 -20.06 9.16
N SER A 71 6.58 -19.56 9.24
CA SER A 71 6.89 -18.19 9.68
C SER A 71 6.14 -17.16 8.84
N SER A 72 6.24 -17.24 7.53
CA SER A 72 5.52 -16.35 6.61
C SER A 72 4.01 -16.39 6.83
N THR A 73 3.43 -17.58 6.97
CA THR A 73 1.99 -17.75 7.22
C THR A 73 1.57 -17.09 8.53
N ILE A 74 2.30 -17.34 9.62
CA ILE A 74 2.01 -16.75 10.95
C ILE A 74 2.05 -15.22 10.86
N VAL A 75 3.08 -14.65 10.23
CA VAL A 75 3.24 -13.20 10.10
C VAL A 75 2.06 -12.56 9.35
N PHE A 76 1.59 -13.19 8.25
CA PHE A 76 0.44 -12.67 7.53
C PHE A 76 -0.86 -12.83 8.29
N CYS A 77 -1.05 -13.92 9.03
CA CYS A 77 -2.21 -14.07 9.91
C CYS A 77 -2.23 -12.99 11.01
N MET A 78 -1.10 -12.73 11.66
CA MET A 78 -1.01 -11.65 12.64
C MET A 78 -1.23 -10.27 12.04
N GLY A 79 -0.68 -10.01 10.85
CA GLY A 79 -0.91 -8.79 10.09
C GLY A 79 -2.38 -8.61 9.70
N ALA A 80 -3.05 -9.68 9.28
CA ALA A 80 -4.47 -9.67 8.95
C ALA A 80 -5.34 -9.33 10.18
N ILE A 81 -5.02 -9.92 11.35
CA ILE A 81 -5.72 -9.60 12.62
C ILE A 81 -5.54 -8.11 12.95
N ALA A 82 -4.32 -7.58 12.89
CA ALA A 82 -4.04 -6.17 13.17
C ALA A 82 -4.78 -5.24 12.19
N SER A 83 -4.82 -5.59 10.90
CA SER A 83 -5.55 -4.84 9.88
C SER A 83 -7.06 -4.88 10.09
N CYS A 84 -7.61 -6.02 10.53
CA CYS A 84 -9.01 -6.15 10.89
C CYS A 84 -9.37 -5.26 12.10
N ILE A 85 -8.51 -5.21 13.12
CA ILE A 85 -8.72 -4.34 14.28
C ILE A 85 -8.72 -2.87 13.83
N TYR A 86 -7.76 -2.47 13.01
CA TYR A 86 -7.71 -1.11 12.45
C TYR A 86 -8.98 -0.78 11.65
N PHE A 87 -9.42 -1.70 10.78
CA PHE A 87 -10.66 -1.55 10.00
C PHE A 87 -11.88 -1.38 10.90
N LEU A 88 -12.01 -2.18 11.97
CA LEU A 88 -13.12 -2.08 12.92
C LEU A 88 -13.12 -0.73 13.64
N ILE A 89 -11.95 -0.19 13.99
CA ILE A 89 -11.81 1.13 14.61
C ILE A 89 -12.25 2.22 13.62
N GLU A 90 -11.83 2.12 12.35
CA GLU A 90 -12.18 3.08 11.30
C GLU A 90 -13.70 3.09 11.02
N VAL A 91 -14.30 1.90 10.91
CA VAL A 91 -15.73 1.71 10.61
C VAL A 91 -16.64 2.13 11.77
N ARG A 92 -16.16 2.09 13.02
CA ARG A 92 -16.93 2.47 14.21
C ARG A 92 -17.45 3.91 14.15
N GLY A 93 -16.83 4.78 13.35
CA GLY A 93 -17.27 6.15 13.13
C GLY A 93 -18.22 6.33 11.93
N ARG A 94 -18.12 5.49 10.91
CA ARG A 94 -18.90 5.59 9.66
C ARG A 94 -18.93 4.26 8.93
N PRO A 95 -19.93 3.40 9.16
CA PRO A 95 -20.04 2.15 8.42
C PRO A 95 -20.17 2.44 6.92
N PRO A 96 -19.33 1.83 6.07
CA PRO A 96 -19.42 1.98 4.62
C PRO A 96 -20.77 1.42 4.16
N THR A 97 -21.61 2.28 3.62
CA THR A 97 -22.99 1.96 3.22
C THR A 97 -23.10 0.89 2.13
N ASN A 98 -22.00 0.62 1.40
CA ASN A 98 -21.98 -0.34 0.28
C ASN A 98 -20.59 -0.92 0.05
N LEU A 99 -20.07 -1.69 1.00
CA LEU A 99 -18.72 -2.29 0.97
C LEU A 99 -18.49 -3.13 -0.31
N LEU A 100 -19.48 -3.95 -0.67
CA LEU A 100 -19.42 -4.79 -1.88
C LEU A 100 -19.31 -3.97 -3.18
N ILE A 101 -20.00 -2.82 -3.25
CA ILE A 101 -19.92 -1.95 -4.43
C ILE A 101 -18.56 -1.25 -4.50
N MET A 102 -17.98 -0.89 -3.37
CA MET A 102 -16.64 -0.29 -3.32
C MET A 102 -15.58 -1.31 -3.76
N MET A 103 -15.68 -2.54 -3.28
CA MET A 103 -14.79 -3.64 -3.68
C MET A 103 -14.91 -3.96 -5.17
N ALA A 104 -16.13 -4.00 -5.72
CA ALA A 104 -16.37 -4.29 -7.13
C ALA A 104 -15.83 -3.20 -8.09
N LYS A 105 -15.61 -1.98 -7.60
CA LYS A 105 -15.02 -0.87 -8.39
C LYS A 105 -13.50 -0.87 -8.39
N ALA A 106 -12.87 -1.63 -7.50
CA ALA A 106 -11.41 -1.71 -7.44
C ALA A 106 -10.88 -2.45 -8.68
N PRO A 107 -9.84 -1.92 -9.35
CA PRO A 107 -9.25 -2.61 -10.49
C PRO A 107 -8.66 -3.96 -10.05
N TRP A 108 -8.74 -4.98 -10.90
CA TRP A 108 -8.34 -6.34 -10.57
C TRP A 108 -6.90 -6.47 -10.08
N TRP A 109 -5.98 -5.66 -10.60
CA TRP A 109 -4.57 -5.66 -10.20
C TRP A 109 -4.34 -5.16 -8.76
N SER A 110 -5.25 -4.36 -8.20
CA SER A 110 -5.11 -3.86 -6.81
C SER A 110 -5.18 -4.98 -5.77
N TRP A 111 -5.74 -6.13 -6.12
CA TRP A 111 -5.82 -7.30 -5.25
C TRP A 111 -4.50 -8.07 -5.16
N SER A 112 -3.56 -7.85 -6.11
CA SER A 112 -2.26 -8.51 -6.12
C SER A 112 -1.31 -8.06 -5.00
N GLY A 113 -1.61 -6.95 -4.32
CA GLY A 113 -0.75 -6.39 -3.27
C GLY A 113 -0.43 -7.37 -2.14
N GLY A 114 -1.41 -8.19 -1.74
CA GLY A 114 -1.19 -9.22 -0.71
C GLY A 114 -0.21 -10.31 -1.15
N VAL A 115 -0.31 -10.75 -2.41
CA VAL A 115 0.59 -11.76 -2.98
C VAL A 115 2.02 -11.22 -3.11
N ILE A 116 2.16 -9.97 -3.61
CA ILE A 116 3.46 -9.30 -3.72
C ILE A 116 4.08 -9.12 -2.33
N GLY A 117 3.27 -8.74 -1.32
CA GLY A 117 3.70 -8.65 0.06
C GLY A 117 4.19 -9.99 0.63
N ALA A 118 3.50 -11.09 0.31
CA ALA A 118 3.91 -12.43 0.73
C ALA A 118 5.28 -12.82 0.16
N ILE A 119 5.49 -12.59 -1.14
CA ILE A 119 6.78 -12.82 -1.80
C ILE A 119 7.88 -12.01 -1.11
N PHE A 120 7.63 -10.73 -0.82
CA PHE A 120 8.58 -9.86 -0.13
C PHE A 120 8.98 -10.41 1.26
N VAL A 121 8.00 -10.83 2.07
CA VAL A 121 8.27 -11.39 3.40
C VAL A 121 9.05 -12.70 3.31
N ILE A 122 8.70 -13.60 2.39
CA ILE A 122 9.44 -14.86 2.17
C ILE A 122 10.89 -14.58 1.80
N ILE A 123 11.13 -13.66 0.84
CA ILE A 123 12.51 -13.27 0.45
C ILE A 123 13.27 -12.73 1.66
N THR A 124 12.65 -11.88 2.47
CA THR A 124 13.29 -11.28 3.64
C THR A 124 13.67 -12.34 4.68
N ILE A 125 12.80 -13.31 4.96
CA ILE A 125 13.06 -14.42 5.88
C ILE A 125 14.23 -15.29 5.38
N LEU A 126 14.31 -15.52 4.07
CA LEU A 126 15.37 -16.32 3.44
C LEU A 126 16.74 -15.64 3.47
N VAL A 127 16.76 -14.33 3.24
CA VAL A 127 17.99 -13.59 2.93
C VAL A 127 18.66 -13.01 4.18
N ILE A 128 17.89 -12.60 5.19
CA ILE A 128 18.43 -12.00 6.43
C ILE A 128 19.43 -12.91 7.15
N PRO A 129 19.22 -14.23 7.28
CA PRO A 129 20.21 -15.11 7.92
C PRO A 129 21.55 -15.19 7.17
N GLN A 130 21.53 -14.91 5.86
CA GLN A 130 22.73 -15.00 4.99
C GLN A 130 23.52 -13.69 4.94
N LEU A 131 22.83 -12.57 4.75
CA LEU A 131 23.44 -11.25 4.54
C LEU A 131 23.42 -10.35 5.76
N GLY A 132 22.66 -10.73 6.79
CA GLY A 132 22.36 -9.86 7.93
C GLY A 132 21.22 -8.87 7.64
N ALA A 133 20.57 -8.39 8.71
CA ALA A 133 19.41 -7.52 8.60
C ALA A 133 19.76 -6.15 7.96
N GLY A 134 20.90 -5.57 8.31
CA GLY A 134 21.31 -4.25 7.81
C GLY A 134 21.56 -4.27 6.31
N THR A 135 22.37 -5.19 5.82
CA THR A 135 22.70 -5.34 4.39
C THR A 135 21.46 -5.66 3.57
N THR A 136 20.65 -6.62 4.03
CA THR A 136 19.40 -6.98 3.36
C THR A 136 18.46 -5.79 3.23
N THR A 137 18.24 -5.05 4.31
CA THR A 137 17.36 -3.86 4.31
C THR A 137 17.91 -2.78 3.39
N ALA A 138 19.24 -2.54 3.38
CA ALA A 138 19.86 -1.54 2.52
C ALA A 138 19.66 -1.86 1.03
N ILE A 139 19.85 -3.11 0.62
CA ILE A 139 19.64 -3.58 -0.76
C ILE A 139 18.16 -3.43 -1.15
N ILE A 140 17.24 -3.85 -0.28
CA ILE A 140 15.79 -3.76 -0.51
C ILE A 140 15.36 -2.31 -0.69
N VAL A 141 15.78 -1.40 0.20
CA VAL A 141 15.44 0.03 0.12
C VAL A 141 15.99 0.66 -1.16
N CYS A 142 17.21 0.28 -1.56
CA CYS A 142 17.79 0.73 -2.82
C CYS A 142 16.92 0.29 -4.02
N ALA A 143 16.54 -0.98 -4.09
CA ALA A 143 15.68 -1.51 -5.14
C ALA A 143 14.29 -0.84 -5.15
N GLN A 144 13.69 -0.64 -3.97
CA GLN A 144 12.41 0.06 -3.82
C GLN A 144 12.50 1.50 -4.33
N LEU A 145 13.59 2.22 -4.03
CA LEU A 145 13.77 3.60 -4.49
C LEU A 145 13.88 3.67 -6.01
N VAL A 146 14.69 2.78 -6.62
CA VAL A 146 14.83 2.70 -8.08
C VAL A 146 13.49 2.40 -8.73
N PHE A 147 12.75 1.40 -8.22
CA PHE A 147 11.44 1.04 -8.76
C PHE A 147 10.40 2.15 -8.56
N SER A 148 10.38 2.83 -7.41
CA SER A 148 9.46 3.94 -7.19
C SER A 148 9.71 5.11 -8.14
N CYS A 149 10.96 5.35 -8.52
CA CYS A 149 11.30 6.34 -9.54
C CYS A 149 10.73 5.99 -10.93
N ILE A 150 10.74 4.69 -11.27
CA ILE A 150 10.11 4.20 -12.51
C ILE A 150 8.58 4.39 -12.43
N VAL A 151 7.97 4.01 -11.33
CA VAL A 151 6.51 4.16 -11.11
C VAL A 151 6.08 5.62 -11.19
N ASP A 152 6.83 6.55 -10.57
CA ASP A 152 6.54 7.99 -10.59
C ASP A 152 6.67 8.59 -12.01
N ASN A 153 7.61 8.09 -12.83
CA ASN A 153 7.86 8.59 -14.17
C ASN A 153 6.85 8.07 -15.19
N PHE A 154 6.41 6.82 -15.07
CA PHE A 154 5.49 6.18 -16.02
C PHE A 154 4.02 6.23 -15.57
N THR A 155 3.70 6.90 -14.46
CA THR A 155 2.32 6.99 -13.90
C THR A 155 1.65 5.64 -13.71
N PHE A 156 2.42 4.59 -13.43
CA PHE A 156 1.87 3.28 -13.14
C PHE A 156 0.93 3.34 -11.93
N PHE A 157 -0.09 2.50 -11.94
CA PHE A 157 -1.08 2.38 -10.86
C PHE A 157 -1.91 3.64 -10.57
N GLY A 158 -1.99 4.61 -11.52
CA GLY A 158 -2.78 5.84 -11.35
C GLY A 158 -2.16 6.87 -10.38
N ILE A 159 -0.87 6.73 -10.07
CA ILE A 159 -0.12 7.69 -9.24
C ILE A 159 0.14 8.96 -10.06
N PRO A 160 -0.04 10.17 -9.48
CA PRO A 160 0.18 11.43 -10.20
C PRO A 160 1.64 11.57 -10.64
N TYR A 161 1.81 11.96 -11.91
CA TYR A 161 3.13 12.16 -12.51
C TYR A 161 3.99 13.12 -11.70
N ARG A 162 5.21 12.69 -11.35
CA ARG A 162 6.24 13.53 -10.75
C ARG A 162 7.51 13.47 -11.59
N LYS A 163 7.91 14.63 -12.16
CA LYS A 163 9.13 14.72 -12.98
C LYS A 163 10.34 14.20 -12.20
N TYR A 164 11.10 13.33 -12.84
CA TYR A 164 12.37 12.86 -12.30
C TYR A 164 13.40 13.99 -12.40
N THR A 165 13.79 14.53 -11.26
CA THR A 165 14.77 15.61 -11.20
C THR A 165 16.18 15.03 -11.20
N VAL A 166 17.14 15.70 -11.84
CA VAL A 166 18.55 15.29 -11.86
C VAL A 166 19.10 15.06 -10.44
N TRP A 167 18.67 15.84 -9.48
CA TRP A 167 19.04 15.66 -8.07
C TRP A 167 18.57 14.33 -7.47
N ARG A 168 17.40 13.85 -7.87
CA ARG A 168 16.90 12.52 -7.46
C ARG A 168 17.72 11.41 -8.09
N LEU A 169 18.12 11.58 -9.36
CA LEU A 169 19.00 10.62 -10.03
C LEU A 169 20.35 10.51 -9.33
N LEU A 170 20.99 11.62 -9.03
CA LEU A 170 22.26 11.68 -8.31
C LEU A 170 22.15 11.04 -6.92
N ALA A 171 21.06 11.34 -6.18
CA ALA A 171 20.82 10.75 -4.86
C ALA A 171 20.64 9.21 -4.95
N THR A 172 19.95 8.71 -5.97
CA THR A 172 19.77 7.27 -6.19
C THR A 172 21.09 6.58 -6.52
N VAL A 173 21.90 7.18 -7.38
CA VAL A 173 23.25 6.65 -7.71
C VAL A 173 24.14 6.66 -6.47
N GLY A 174 24.10 7.74 -5.68
CA GLY A 174 24.83 7.81 -4.41
C GLY A 174 24.41 6.74 -3.42
N LEU A 175 23.09 6.47 -3.30
CA LEU A 175 22.57 5.41 -2.44
C LEU A 175 23.07 4.02 -2.91
N ILE A 176 23.04 3.74 -4.20
CA ILE A 176 23.56 2.48 -4.78
C ILE A 176 25.04 2.30 -4.40
N ALA A 177 25.84 3.35 -4.53
CA ALA A 177 27.25 3.31 -4.14
C ALA A 177 27.44 3.01 -2.64
N CYS A 178 26.67 3.68 -1.77
CA CYS A 178 26.69 3.42 -0.33
C CYS A 178 26.28 1.97 0.01
N VAL A 179 25.23 1.46 -0.63
CA VAL A 179 24.78 0.07 -0.43
C VAL A 179 25.85 -0.93 -0.91
N ALA A 180 26.52 -0.66 -2.02
CA ALA A 180 27.62 -1.50 -2.50
C ALA A 180 28.78 -1.57 -1.49
N VAL A 181 29.08 -0.47 -0.81
CA VAL A 181 30.08 -0.44 0.28
C VAL A 181 29.60 -1.26 1.47
N ILE A 182 28.35 -1.06 1.94
CA ILE A 182 27.77 -1.81 3.06
C ILE A 182 27.76 -3.33 2.76
N ALA A 183 27.48 -3.71 1.52
CA ALA A 183 27.45 -5.12 1.12
C ALA A 183 28.84 -5.78 1.04
N LYS A 184 29.90 -4.97 0.88
CA LYS A 184 31.27 -5.47 0.77
C LYS A 184 31.97 -5.63 2.13
N PHE A 185 31.62 -4.80 3.12
CA PHE A 185 32.21 -4.76 4.46
C PHE A 185 31.20 -5.15 5.54
#